data_6884172f170438923fca72136a66e0d6
#
_entry.id   6884172f170438923fca72136a66e0d6
#
_cell.length_a   1.000
_cell.length_b   1.000
_cell.length_c   1.000
_cell.angle_alpha   90.00
_cell.angle_beta   90.00
_cell.angle_gamma   90.00
#
_symmetry.space_group_name_H-M   'P 1'
#
loop_
_entity.id
_entity.type
_entity.pdbx_description
1 polymer ?
#
loop_
_entity_poly.entity_id
_entity_poly.type
_entity_poly.pdbx_seq_one_letter_code
_entity_poly.pdbx_strand_id
1 'polypeptide(L)'
;AISIIDNKNNYIVVDFGTATNIDVISANCYNGGVIAPGINLSLENLSKKASLIPNVKFKKSNNVVGKNTISAINSGFFFGYSGLIDNIIHSIIKQTKKKYKIIFTGGLAKMFKNSLKLRVKIKSNLTTDGVLKAAMYLNK
;
A
#
# COMPACT_ATOMS: atom_id res chain seq x y z
N ALA A 1 0.47 -5.10 -12.31
CA ALA A 1 -0.84 -5.55 -12.85
C ALA A 1 -0.74 -6.91 -13.55
N ILE A 2 0.12 -7.06 -14.58
CA ILE A 2 0.21 -8.24 -15.47
C ILE A 2 0.34 -9.59 -14.73
N SER A 3 1.04 -9.62 -13.58
CA SER A 3 1.28 -10.86 -12.82
C SER A 3 0.03 -11.49 -12.19
N ILE A 4 -1.03 -10.70 -11.98
CA ILE A 4 -2.25 -11.15 -11.28
C ILE A 4 -3.50 -11.11 -12.14
N ILE A 5 -3.42 -10.60 -13.36
CA ILE A 5 -4.57 -10.58 -14.26
C ILE A 5 -5.03 -12.02 -14.53
N ASP A 6 -6.27 -12.30 -14.18
CA ASP A 6 -6.99 -13.52 -14.51
C ASP A 6 -8.43 -13.16 -14.94
N ASN A 7 -9.04 -14.04 -15.72
CA ASN A 7 -10.39 -13.82 -16.27
C ASN A 7 -11.51 -13.95 -15.23
N LYS A 8 -11.20 -14.19 -13.96
CA LYS A 8 -12.18 -14.58 -12.95
C LYS A 8 -12.38 -13.55 -11.84
N ASN A 9 -11.37 -12.69 -11.60
CA ASN A 9 -11.37 -11.85 -10.40
C ASN A 9 -10.95 -10.41 -10.70
N ASN A 10 -11.46 -9.49 -9.89
CA ASN A 10 -10.96 -8.13 -9.82
C ASN A 10 -9.97 -8.01 -8.65
N TYR A 11 -8.99 -7.14 -8.79
CA TYR A 11 -7.94 -6.95 -7.80
C TYR A 11 -7.72 -5.46 -7.48
N ILE A 12 -7.47 -5.18 -6.22
CA ILE A 12 -6.83 -3.94 -5.78
C ILE A 12 -5.47 -4.34 -5.23
N VAL A 13 -4.42 -3.77 -5.80
CA VAL A 13 -3.04 -4.00 -5.39
C VAL A 13 -2.51 -2.77 -4.69
N VAL A 14 -2.04 -2.92 -3.46
CA VAL A 14 -1.35 -1.86 -2.71
C VAL A 14 0.12 -2.21 -2.66
N ASP A 15 0.95 -1.37 -3.27
CA ASP A 15 2.41 -1.48 -3.26
C ASP A 15 3.03 -0.44 -2.33
N PHE A 16 3.69 -0.91 -1.28
CA PHE A 16 4.37 -0.11 -0.27
C PHE A 16 5.83 0.12 -0.66
N GLY A 17 6.07 1.00 -1.62
CA GLY A 17 7.38 1.40 -2.11
C GLY A 17 7.78 2.81 -1.70
N THR A 18 8.59 3.48 -2.52
CA THR A 18 8.94 4.91 -2.41
C THR A 18 7.69 5.79 -2.47
N ALA A 19 6.73 5.41 -3.31
CA ALA A 19 5.35 5.86 -3.26
C ALA A 19 4.47 4.69 -2.79
N THR A 20 3.30 4.98 -2.24
CA THR A 20 2.25 3.99 -1.98
C THR A 20 1.30 4.00 -3.18
N ASN A 21 1.40 2.97 -4.02
CA ASN A 21 0.56 2.84 -5.20
C ASN A 21 -0.61 1.90 -4.92
N ILE A 22 -1.80 2.28 -5.37
CA ILE A 22 -3.02 1.48 -5.26
C ILE A 22 -3.58 1.29 -6.66
N ASP A 23 -3.33 0.14 -7.25
CA ASP A 23 -3.75 -0.21 -8.61
C ASP A 23 -5.10 -0.93 -8.62
N VAL A 24 -5.96 -0.56 -9.55
CA VAL A 24 -7.28 -1.17 -9.75
C VAL A 24 -7.28 -2.00 -11.02
N ILE A 25 -7.58 -3.28 -10.89
CA ILE A 25 -7.61 -4.24 -11.99
C ILE A 25 -8.98 -4.90 -12.00
N SER A 26 -9.70 -4.77 -13.10
CA SER A 26 -10.98 -5.47 -13.30
C SER A 26 -11.20 -5.79 -14.76
N ALA A 27 -11.95 -6.86 -15.05
CA ALA A 27 -12.23 -7.34 -16.41
C ALA A 27 -10.94 -7.50 -17.25
N ASN A 28 -9.88 -8.05 -16.63
CA ASN A 28 -8.56 -8.25 -17.23
C ASN A 28 -7.80 -6.99 -17.64
N CYS A 29 -8.29 -5.81 -17.27
CA CYS A 29 -7.68 -4.54 -17.62
C CYS A 29 -7.19 -3.81 -16.38
N TYR A 30 -6.10 -3.07 -16.54
CA TYR A 30 -5.71 -2.03 -15.61
C TYR A 30 -6.65 -0.84 -15.79
N ASN A 31 -7.35 -0.46 -14.72
CA ASN A 31 -8.38 0.59 -14.74
C ASN A 31 -7.93 1.86 -14.02
N GLY A 32 -6.63 2.08 -13.91
CA GLY A 32 -6.09 3.21 -13.18
C GLY A 32 -5.79 2.89 -11.72
N GLY A 33 -5.51 3.92 -10.95
CA GLY A 33 -5.13 3.74 -9.55
C GLY A 33 -5.01 5.06 -8.80
N VAL A 34 -4.46 4.97 -7.59
CA VAL A 34 -4.17 6.10 -6.72
C VAL A 34 -2.70 6.05 -6.33
N ILE A 35 -2.04 7.19 -6.31
CA ILE A 35 -0.66 7.34 -5.85
C ILE A 35 -0.66 8.25 -4.64
N ALA A 36 -0.15 7.75 -3.53
CA ALA A 36 0.09 8.50 -2.30
C ALA A 36 1.59 8.54 -1.99
N PRO A 37 2.07 9.50 -1.20
CA PRO A 37 3.46 9.49 -0.74
C PRO A 37 3.80 8.19 -0.03
N GLY A 38 5.04 7.70 -0.19
CA GLY A 38 5.51 6.54 0.57
C GLY A 38 5.78 6.90 2.03
N ILE A 39 5.59 5.94 2.92
CA ILE A 39 5.70 6.16 4.37
C ILE A 39 7.09 6.62 4.76
N ASN A 40 8.13 5.90 4.31
CA ASN A 40 9.52 6.25 4.65
C ASN A 40 9.93 7.61 4.08
N LEU A 41 9.51 7.92 2.85
CA LEU A 41 9.76 9.21 2.21
C LEU A 41 9.10 10.35 2.98
N SER A 42 7.84 10.17 3.39
CA SER A 42 7.08 11.17 4.15
C SER A 42 7.70 11.40 5.53
N LEU A 43 8.12 10.33 6.20
CA LEU A 43 8.76 10.40 7.51
C LEU A 43 10.13 11.11 7.44
N GLU A 44 10.94 10.79 6.44
CA GLU A 44 12.21 11.43 6.18
C GLU A 44 12.04 12.93 5.90
N ASN A 45 11.08 13.31 5.06
CA ASN A 45 10.78 14.71 4.78
C ASN A 45 10.27 15.47 6.02
N LEU A 46 9.46 14.83 6.87
CA LEU A 46 9.02 15.41 8.13
C LEU A 46 10.23 15.70 9.04
N SER A 47 11.13 14.75 9.21
CA SER A 47 12.34 14.92 10.03
C SER A 47 13.31 15.96 9.46
N LYS A 48 13.43 16.07 8.13
CA LYS A 48 14.31 17.06 7.48
C LYS A 48 13.76 18.50 7.57
N LYS A 49 12.44 18.67 7.49
CA LYS A 49 11.83 20.01 7.44
C LYS A 49 11.38 20.56 8.80
N ALA A 50 11.23 19.73 9.79
CA ALA A 50 10.86 20.12 11.13
C ALA A 50 12.06 19.98 12.09
N SER A 51 12.72 21.10 12.39
CA SER A 51 13.98 21.14 13.14
C SER A 51 13.94 20.49 14.55
N LEU A 52 12.75 20.40 15.15
CA LEU A 52 12.55 19.78 16.47
C LEU A 52 12.20 18.27 16.38
N ILE A 53 12.02 17.74 15.19
CA ILE A 53 11.68 16.32 14.98
C ILE A 53 12.96 15.52 14.72
N PRO A 54 13.28 14.54 15.60
CA PRO A 54 14.45 13.69 15.39
C PRO A 54 14.26 12.80 14.16
N ASN A 55 15.35 12.28 13.65
CA ASN A 55 15.29 11.23 12.61
C ASN A 55 14.69 9.96 13.21
N VAL A 56 13.50 9.58 12.74
CA VAL A 56 12.71 8.46 13.27
C VAL A 56 12.66 7.33 12.25
N LYS A 57 13.04 6.13 12.68
CA LYS A 57 12.79 4.93 11.89
C LYS A 57 11.35 4.48 12.09
N PHE A 58 10.63 4.23 10.99
CA PHE A 58 9.24 3.78 11.05
C PHE A 58 9.09 2.43 11.76
N LYS A 59 8.17 2.38 12.71
CA LYS A 59 7.81 1.17 13.45
C LYS A 59 6.29 1.11 13.61
N LYS A 60 5.75 -0.11 13.67
CA LYS A 60 4.35 -0.33 14.01
C LYS A 60 4.06 0.23 15.41
N SER A 61 2.93 0.94 15.54
CA SER A 61 2.41 1.38 16.82
C SER A 61 1.25 0.51 17.28
N ASN A 62 1.22 0.18 18.57
CA ASN A 62 0.09 -0.55 19.18
C ASN A 62 -0.91 0.42 19.84
N ASN A 63 -0.48 1.63 20.19
CA ASN A 63 -1.30 2.65 20.84
C ASN A 63 -1.49 3.85 19.92
N VAL A 64 -2.71 4.36 19.85
CA VAL A 64 -3.02 5.58 19.07
C VAL A 64 -2.37 6.81 19.69
N VAL A 65 -2.42 6.94 21.00
CA VAL A 65 -1.81 8.08 21.71
C VAL A 65 -0.36 7.74 22.09
N GLY A 66 0.60 8.41 21.44
CA GLY A 66 2.02 8.33 21.79
C GLY A 66 2.35 9.14 23.04
N LYS A 67 3.28 8.65 23.87
CA LYS A 67 3.69 9.31 25.12
C LYS A 67 4.97 10.14 25.01
N ASN A 68 5.61 10.13 23.86
CA ASN A 68 6.78 10.94 23.51
C ASN A 68 6.78 11.19 22.00
N THR A 69 7.64 12.10 21.52
CA THR A 69 7.72 12.50 20.12
C THR A 69 7.86 11.32 19.16
N ILE A 70 8.75 10.37 19.45
CA ILE A 70 9.00 9.21 18.56
C ILE A 70 7.78 8.30 18.49
N SER A 71 7.15 7.98 19.63
CA SER A 71 5.95 7.14 19.65
C SER A 71 4.74 7.84 19.04
N ALA A 72 4.61 9.16 19.21
CA ALA A 72 3.55 9.94 18.58
C ALA A 72 3.68 9.97 17.05
N ILE A 73 4.90 10.18 16.53
CA ILE A 73 5.18 10.12 15.09
C ILE A 73 4.88 8.73 14.51
N ASN A 74 5.39 7.66 15.13
CA ASN A 74 5.12 6.30 14.67
C ASN A 74 3.63 5.97 14.70
N SER A 75 2.90 6.44 15.71
CA SER A 75 1.46 6.29 15.82
C SER A 75 0.73 7.01 14.69
N GLY A 76 1.03 8.28 14.46
CA GLY A 76 0.43 9.08 13.38
C GLY A 76 0.63 8.45 12.00
N PHE A 77 1.87 8.00 11.71
CA PHE A 77 2.15 7.32 10.46
C PHE A 77 1.45 5.96 10.35
N PHE A 78 1.49 5.12 11.39
CA PHE A 78 0.89 3.79 11.32
C PHE A 78 -0.63 3.85 11.19
N PHE A 79 -1.32 4.56 12.07
CA PHE A 79 -2.78 4.67 12.04
C PHE A 79 -3.26 5.57 10.91
N GLY A 80 -2.52 6.64 10.59
CA GLY A 80 -2.83 7.53 9.48
C GLY A 80 -2.79 6.80 8.13
N TYR A 81 -1.71 6.06 7.85
CA TYR A 81 -1.62 5.25 6.61
C TYR A 81 -2.59 4.07 6.60
N SER A 82 -2.85 3.43 7.74
CA SER A 82 -3.90 2.40 7.82
C SER A 82 -5.26 2.96 7.42
N GLY A 83 -5.63 4.12 7.96
CA GLY A 83 -6.88 4.80 7.62
C GLY A 83 -6.93 5.30 6.17
N LEU A 84 -5.82 5.84 5.65
CA LEU A 84 -5.70 6.28 4.26
C LEU A 84 -5.96 5.11 3.30
N ILE A 85 -5.28 3.98 3.50
CA ILE A 85 -5.41 2.80 2.64
C ILE A 85 -6.82 2.22 2.73
N ASP A 86 -7.33 2.05 3.95
CA ASP A 86 -8.67 1.51 4.18
C ASP A 86 -9.75 2.39 3.52
N ASN A 87 -9.69 3.70 3.70
CA ASN A 87 -10.63 4.65 3.10
C ASN A 87 -10.56 4.65 1.56
N ILE A 88 -9.36 4.63 0.98
CA ILE A 88 -9.20 4.59 -0.48
C ILE A 88 -9.76 3.29 -1.05
N ILE A 89 -9.48 2.13 -0.45
CA ILE A 89 -10.01 0.84 -0.90
C ILE A 89 -11.54 0.84 -0.84
N HIS A 90 -12.14 1.29 0.27
CA HIS A 90 -13.58 1.39 0.40
C HIS A 90 -14.19 2.36 -0.62
N SER A 91 -13.54 3.49 -0.90
CA SER A 91 -13.97 4.46 -1.90
C SER A 91 -13.95 3.88 -3.31
N ILE A 92 -12.91 3.11 -3.67
CA ILE A 92 -12.83 2.39 -4.95
C ILE A 92 -13.97 1.38 -5.07
N ILE A 93 -14.22 0.58 -4.04
CA ILE A 93 -15.30 -0.41 -4.02
C ILE A 93 -16.66 0.27 -4.19
N LYS A 94 -16.90 1.38 -3.46
CA LYS A 94 -18.12 2.18 -3.55
C LYS A 94 -18.33 2.78 -4.94
N GLN A 95 -17.28 3.35 -5.52
CA GLN A 95 -17.31 3.98 -6.84
C GLN A 95 -17.57 2.96 -7.96
N THR A 96 -16.90 1.81 -7.91
CA THR A 96 -16.95 0.82 -8.98
C THR A 96 -18.09 -0.18 -8.83
N LYS A 97 -18.66 -0.29 -7.62
CA LYS A 97 -19.68 -1.29 -7.24
C LYS A 97 -19.27 -2.74 -7.51
N LYS A 98 -17.97 -3.03 -7.51
CA LYS A 98 -17.39 -4.35 -7.77
C LYS A 98 -16.81 -4.97 -6.51
N LYS A 99 -16.71 -6.31 -6.49
CA LYS A 99 -15.96 -7.05 -5.48
C LYS A 99 -14.51 -7.20 -5.91
N TYR A 100 -13.57 -7.00 -4.98
CA TYR A 100 -12.14 -7.08 -5.24
C TYR A 100 -11.45 -8.03 -4.27
N LYS A 101 -10.42 -8.73 -4.75
CA LYS A 101 -9.40 -9.37 -3.92
C LYS A 101 -8.29 -8.34 -3.67
N ILE A 102 -7.93 -8.15 -2.40
CA ILE A 102 -6.94 -7.15 -2.01
C ILE A 102 -5.58 -7.83 -1.83
N ILE A 103 -4.57 -7.30 -2.50
CA ILE A 103 -3.21 -7.80 -2.46
C ILE A 103 -2.29 -6.68 -2.00
N PHE A 104 -1.46 -6.98 -1.00
CA PHE A 104 -0.39 -6.10 -0.56
C PHE A 104 0.96 -6.62 -1.03
N THR A 105 1.80 -5.72 -1.50
CA THR A 105 3.18 -5.96 -1.90
C THR A 105 4.10 -4.84 -1.41
N GLY A 106 5.39 -4.98 -1.59
CA GLY A 106 6.38 -4.00 -1.11
C GLY A 106 6.86 -4.25 0.33
N GLY A 107 7.84 -3.45 0.74
CA GLY A 107 8.59 -3.70 1.98
C GLY A 107 7.79 -3.62 3.27
N LEU A 108 6.74 -2.81 3.31
CA LEU A 108 5.91 -2.59 4.51
C LEU A 108 4.60 -3.40 4.49
N ALA A 109 4.34 -4.19 3.44
CA ALA A 109 3.09 -4.95 3.28
C ALA A 109 2.72 -5.80 4.50
N LYS A 110 3.70 -6.49 5.08
CA LYS A 110 3.48 -7.34 6.26
C LYS A 110 3.04 -6.55 7.49
N MET A 111 3.53 -5.32 7.65
CA MET A 111 3.22 -4.47 8.78
C MET A 111 1.75 -4.02 8.79
N PHE A 112 1.20 -3.76 7.60
CA PHE A 112 -0.18 -3.28 7.42
C PHE A 112 -1.21 -4.38 7.19
N LYS A 113 -0.80 -5.66 7.03
CA LYS A 113 -1.73 -6.76 6.73
C LYS A 113 -2.92 -6.84 7.67
N ASN A 114 -2.68 -6.65 8.98
CA ASN A 114 -3.70 -6.79 10.02
C ASN A 114 -4.22 -5.45 10.54
N SER A 115 -3.89 -4.34 9.89
CA SER A 115 -4.37 -3.00 10.28
C SER A 115 -5.72 -2.64 9.64
N LEU A 116 -6.14 -3.41 8.64
CA LEU A 116 -7.39 -3.23 7.92
C LEU A 116 -8.43 -4.26 8.37
N LYS A 117 -9.70 -3.90 8.28
CA LYS A 117 -10.83 -4.83 8.48
C LYS A 117 -11.04 -5.77 7.29
N LEU A 118 -10.36 -5.54 6.18
CA LEU A 118 -10.47 -6.28 4.94
C LEU A 118 -9.53 -7.49 4.90
N ARG A 119 -9.95 -8.56 4.23
CA ARG A 119 -9.09 -9.72 4.02
C ARG A 119 -8.03 -9.42 2.95
N VAL A 120 -6.78 -9.35 3.36
CA VAL A 120 -5.63 -9.02 2.52
C VAL A 120 -4.76 -10.25 2.30
N LYS A 121 -4.30 -10.46 1.05
CA LYS A 121 -3.22 -11.40 0.71
C LYS A 121 -1.92 -10.64 0.50
N ILE A 122 -0.80 -11.20 0.99
CA ILE A 122 0.53 -10.66 0.70
C ILE A 122 1.16 -11.44 -0.45
N LYS A 123 1.72 -10.71 -1.42
CA LYS A 123 2.55 -11.26 -2.50
C LYS A 123 3.82 -10.41 -2.62
N SER A 124 4.91 -10.86 -2.01
CA SER A 124 6.17 -10.11 -1.95
C SER A 124 6.85 -9.93 -3.31
N ASN A 125 6.70 -10.89 -4.22
CA ASN A 125 7.39 -10.91 -5.51
C ASN A 125 6.51 -10.43 -6.68
N LEU A 126 5.43 -9.70 -6.40
CA LEU A 126 4.44 -9.34 -7.42
C LEU A 126 5.04 -8.55 -8.59
N THR A 127 5.94 -7.62 -8.30
CA THR A 127 6.60 -6.79 -9.32
C THR A 127 7.54 -7.62 -10.16
N THR A 128 8.37 -8.46 -9.56
CA THR A 128 9.29 -9.37 -10.27
C THR A 128 8.56 -10.36 -11.16
N ASP A 129 7.47 -10.95 -10.64
CA ASP A 129 6.60 -11.87 -11.42
C ASP A 129 5.97 -11.13 -12.62
N GLY A 130 5.63 -9.85 -12.44
CA GLY A 130 5.09 -9.01 -13.51
C GLY A 130 6.09 -8.72 -14.61
N VAL A 131 7.34 -8.43 -14.26
CA VAL A 131 8.44 -8.21 -15.21
C VAL A 131 8.73 -9.47 -16.00
N LEU A 132 8.83 -10.63 -15.33
CA LEU A 132 9.04 -11.93 -15.99
C LEU A 132 7.92 -12.24 -16.98
N LYS A 133 6.67 -12.06 -16.59
CA LYS A 133 5.52 -12.24 -17.48
C LYS A 133 5.56 -11.32 -18.70
N ALA A 134 5.86 -10.04 -18.51
CA ALA A 134 5.99 -9.07 -19.60
C ALA A 134 7.11 -9.46 -20.57
N ALA A 135 8.28 -9.87 -20.07
CA ALA A 135 9.40 -10.32 -20.90
C ALA A 135 9.02 -11.56 -21.75
N MET A 136 8.27 -12.51 -21.18
CA MET A 136 7.78 -13.69 -21.92
C MET A 136 6.79 -13.33 -23.03
N TYR A 137 6.03 -12.24 -22.90
CA TYR A 137 5.12 -11.76 -23.94
C TYR A 137 5.84 -11.05 -25.09
N LEU A 138 6.94 -10.36 -24.78
CA LEU A 138 7.72 -9.61 -25.78
C LEU A 138 8.63 -10.52 -26.62
N ASN A 139 8.95 -11.73 -26.14
CA ASN A 139 9.80 -12.70 -26.83
C ASN A 139 9.01 -13.76 -27.63
N LYS A 140 7.72 -13.55 -27.84
CA LYS A 140 6.86 -14.33 -28.75
C LYS A 140 6.58 -13.54 -30.02
#